data_34a4b72dfd5bf39cc89ad20d83e278e0
#
_entry.id   34a4b72dfd5bf39cc89ad20d83e278e0
#
_cell.length_a   1.000
_cell.length_b   1.000
_cell.length_c   1.000
_cell.angle_alpha   90.00
_cell.angle_beta   90.00
_cell.angle_gamma   90.00
#
_symmetry.space_group_name_H-M   'P 1'
#
loop_
_entity.id
_entity.type
_entity.pdbx_description
1 polymer ?
#
loop_
_entity_poly.entity_id
_entity_poly.type
_entity_poly.pdbx_seq_one_letter_code
_entity_poly.pdbx_strand_id
1 'polypeptide(L)'
;MSPLPFALTTVWMANTASLLLPVSNLTNLLAEHELTGIGPLQFAALTAVPALISVVVPAIILFLVFRRDLLVHYRTELGDVQKDRVLLIASGVVVALLMPSLVSGLEVWIPTVIAAVVLGGFFLVRRRSILRFGLLPWQLVLLASGLFLVVEAAHSLGLGMLLTTISGTGHDPLSLLRLAGVATISADAIDNLPAYLALEPVAGDPVRLIAVLIGVNVGSLITPWASLATLLWHDRLRALDVEISWGRYALLGLIAAPVTVTLATLGLAFAQS
;
A
#
# COMPACT_ATOMS: atom_id res chain seq x y z
N MET A 1 5.41 2.25 27.93
CA MET A 1 5.18 3.11 26.74
C MET A 1 4.03 2.56 25.95
N SER A 2 3.14 3.40 25.43
CA SER A 2 2.05 2.92 24.57
C SER A 2 2.63 2.40 23.24
N PRO A 3 2.31 1.18 22.78
CA PRO A 3 2.74 0.67 21.48
C PRO A 3 2.03 1.37 20.30
N LEU A 4 0.98 2.12 20.59
CA LEU A 4 0.06 2.71 19.64
C LEU A 4 0.72 3.62 18.57
N PRO A 5 1.65 4.56 18.92
CA PRO A 5 2.31 5.39 17.91
C PRO A 5 3.06 4.58 16.87
N PHE A 6 3.81 3.58 17.30
CA PHE A 6 4.60 2.73 16.40
C PHE A 6 3.70 1.83 15.56
N ALA A 7 2.67 1.25 16.18
CA ALA A 7 1.70 0.41 15.49
C ALA A 7 0.95 1.19 14.39
N LEU A 8 0.46 2.40 14.70
CA LEU A 8 -0.19 3.26 13.70
C LEU A 8 0.78 3.73 12.62
N THR A 9 2.01 4.10 12.98
CA THR A 9 3.03 4.46 11.99
C THR A 9 3.27 3.30 11.01
N THR A 10 3.37 2.08 11.50
CA THR A 10 3.59 0.89 10.66
C THR A 10 2.48 0.72 9.63
N VAL A 11 1.21 0.73 10.06
CA VAL A 11 0.09 0.49 9.14
C VAL A 11 -0.16 1.68 8.20
N TRP A 12 -0.03 2.91 8.68
CA TRP A 12 -0.21 4.07 7.84
C TRP A 12 0.88 4.17 6.77
N MET A 13 2.14 3.98 7.15
CA MET A 13 3.24 3.97 6.17
C MET A 13 3.14 2.78 5.22
N ALA A 14 2.64 1.62 5.63
CA ALA A 14 2.41 0.50 4.72
C ALA A 14 1.46 0.85 3.58
N ASN A 15 0.46 1.70 3.82
CA ASN A 15 -0.47 2.19 2.81
C ASN A 15 0.08 3.43 2.09
N THR A 16 0.43 4.49 2.81
CA THR A 16 0.73 5.80 2.22
C THR A 16 2.13 5.90 1.62
N ALA A 17 3.13 5.18 2.13
CA ALA A 17 4.48 5.17 1.58
C ALA A 17 4.67 4.21 0.40
N SER A 18 3.63 3.49 0.02
CA SER A 18 3.67 2.52 -1.08
C SER A 18 3.62 3.16 -2.48
N LEU A 19 3.30 4.45 -2.60
CA LEU A 19 2.99 5.09 -3.89
C LEU A 19 4.19 5.24 -4.83
N LEU A 20 5.43 5.26 -4.33
CA LEU A 20 6.62 5.61 -5.12
C LEU A 20 7.02 4.56 -6.17
N LEU A 21 6.94 3.28 -5.83
CA LEU A 21 7.43 2.20 -6.70
C LEU A 21 6.30 1.24 -7.08
N PRO A 22 6.28 0.72 -8.30
CA PRO A 22 5.28 -0.25 -8.73
C PRO A 22 5.17 -1.46 -7.81
N VAL A 23 6.32 -2.03 -7.43
CA VAL A 23 6.39 -3.25 -6.60
C VAL A 23 5.93 -3.07 -5.15
N SER A 24 5.74 -1.82 -4.70
CA SER A 24 5.39 -1.52 -3.31
C SER A 24 3.95 -1.88 -2.94
N ASN A 25 3.05 -1.95 -3.93
CA ASN A 25 1.66 -2.32 -3.76
C ASN A 25 1.13 -3.00 -5.02
N LEU A 26 0.17 -3.92 -4.87
CA LEU A 26 -0.42 -4.61 -6.02
C LEU A 26 -1.15 -3.64 -6.95
N THR A 27 -1.85 -2.64 -6.42
CA THR A 27 -2.51 -1.60 -7.21
C THR A 27 -1.52 -0.79 -8.07
N ASN A 28 -0.35 -0.47 -7.52
CA ASN A 28 0.71 0.22 -8.27
C ASN A 28 1.29 -0.65 -9.37
N LEU A 29 1.47 -1.95 -9.10
CA LEU A 29 2.00 -2.89 -10.09
C LEU A 29 1.02 -3.06 -11.26
N LEU A 30 -0.27 -3.12 -10.98
CA LEU A 30 -1.31 -3.14 -12.01
C LEU A 30 -1.32 -1.83 -12.79
N ALA A 31 -1.21 -0.69 -12.13
CA ALA A 31 -1.16 0.62 -12.78
C ALA A 31 0.07 0.78 -13.69
N GLU A 32 1.23 0.30 -13.28
CA GLU A 32 2.44 0.33 -14.11
C GLU A 32 2.28 -0.57 -15.34
N HIS A 33 1.63 -1.71 -15.21
CA HIS A 33 1.33 -2.59 -16.33
C HIS A 33 0.40 -1.93 -17.37
N GLU A 34 -0.61 -1.19 -16.92
CA GLU A 34 -1.54 -0.44 -17.78
C GLU A 34 -0.85 0.75 -18.47
N LEU A 35 0.16 1.34 -17.82
CA LEU A 35 0.93 2.46 -18.37
C LEU A 35 1.96 1.95 -19.38
N THR A 36 1.49 1.48 -20.54
CA THR A 36 2.33 0.93 -21.60
C THR A 36 3.48 1.87 -22.00
N GLY A 37 4.71 1.35 -21.92
CA GLY A 37 5.93 2.11 -22.24
C GLY A 37 6.49 2.94 -21.08
N ILE A 38 5.89 2.91 -19.90
CA ILE A 38 6.40 3.55 -18.68
C ILE A 38 7.06 2.49 -17.81
N GLY A 39 8.39 2.55 -17.67
CA GLY A 39 9.11 1.66 -16.77
C GLY A 39 9.10 2.15 -15.30
N PRO A 40 9.61 1.32 -14.34
CA PRO A 40 9.56 1.62 -12.91
C PRO A 40 10.16 2.97 -12.51
N LEU A 41 11.22 3.42 -13.18
CA LEU A 41 11.84 4.72 -12.90
C LEU A 41 10.99 5.89 -13.38
N GLN A 42 10.31 5.75 -14.51
CA GLN A 42 9.40 6.77 -15.02
C GLN A 42 8.13 6.84 -14.15
N PHE A 43 7.62 5.69 -13.72
CA PHE A 43 6.54 5.63 -12.75
C PHE A 43 6.92 6.35 -11.46
N ALA A 44 8.13 6.08 -10.92
CA ALA A 44 8.63 6.75 -9.72
C ALA A 44 8.78 8.27 -9.94
N ALA A 45 9.20 8.72 -11.11
CA ALA A 45 9.29 10.15 -11.43
C ALA A 45 7.91 10.82 -11.44
N LEU A 46 6.90 10.18 -12.02
CA LEU A 46 5.52 10.68 -12.05
C LEU A 46 4.89 10.74 -10.64
N THR A 47 5.21 9.77 -9.79
CA THR A 47 4.65 9.66 -8.45
C THR A 47 5.50 10.33 -7.36
N ALA A 48 6.70 10.85 -7.68
CA ALA A 48 7.66 11.36 -6.68
C ALA A 48 7.08 12.41 -5.75
N VAL A 49 6.43 13.45 -6.29
CA VAL A 49 5.86 14.54 -5.50
C VAL A 49 4.69 14.05 -4.64
N PRO A 50 3.64 13.38 -5.20
CA PRO A 50 2.57 12.84 -4.38
C PRO A 50 3.06 11.79 -3.38
N ALA A 51 4.04 10.95 -3.70
CA ALA A 51 4.60 9.96 -2.78
C ALA A 51 5.31 10.63 -1.59
N LEU A 52 6.11 11.68 -1.84
CA LEU A 52 6.76 12.43 -0.77
C LEU A 52 5.71 13.04 0.19
N ILE A 53 4.66 13.67 -0.36
CA ILE A 53 3.57 14.24 0.44
C ILE A 53 2.87 13.14 1.25
N SER A 54 2.62 11.99 0.63
CA SER A 54 1.95 10.85 1.23
C SER A 54 2.74 10.19 2.38
N VAL A 55 4.04 10.40 2.45
CA VAL A 55 4.89 10.01 3.58
C VAL A 55 4.94 11.10 4.64
N VAL A 56 5.23 12.33 4.22
CA VAL A 56 5.53 13.44 5.13
C VAL A 56 4.28 13.87 5.91
N VAL A 57 3.14 14.00 5.24
CA VAL A 57 1.92 14.50 5.90
C VAL A 57 1.41 13.55 6.99
N PRO A 58 1.23 12.24 6.75
CA PRO A 58 0.84 11.31 7.82
C PRO A 58 1.89 11.21 8.93
N ALA A 59 3.19 11.27 8.60
CA ALA A 59 4.26 11.28 9.60
C ALA A 59 4.16 12.50 10.53
N ILE A 60 3.91 13.69 9.98
CA ILE A 60 3.70 14.91 10.76
C ILE A 60 2.45 14.78 11.65
N ILE A 61 1.34 14.29 11.09
CA ILE A 61 0.09 14.11 11.86
C ILE A 61 0.33 13.15 13.03
N LEU A 62 0.95 11.99 12.79
CA LEU A 62 1.27 11.03 13.85
C LEU A 62 2.22 11.62 14.88
N PHE A 63 3.26 12.35 14.45
CA PHE A 63 4.16 13.03 15.37
C PHE A 63 3.43 14.04 16.25
N LEU A 64 2.58 14.90 15.68
CA LEU A 64 1.83 15.90 16.43
C LEU A 64 0.85 15.27 17.43
N VAL A 65 0.16 14.20 17.03
CA VAL A 65 -0.77 13.48 17.91
C VAL A 65 -0.06 12.77 19.06
N PHE A 66 1.07 12.14 18.78
CA PHE A 66 1.78 11.27 19.74
C PHE A 66 3.09 11.86 20.28
N ARG A 67 3.37 13.17 20.05
CA ARG A 67 4.64 13.81 20.46
C ARG A 67 5.01 13.60 21.93
N ARG A 68 3.99 13.54 22.81
CA ARG A 68 4.22 13.33 24.25
C ARG A 68 4.71 11.91 24.53
N ASP A 69 4.17 10.92 23.84
CA ASP A 69 4.54 9.50 24.00
C ASP A 69 5.90 9.21 23.35
N LEU A 70 6.23 9.89 22.23
CA LEU A 70 7.48 9.70 21.48
C LEU A 70 8.70 10.35 22.16
N LEU A 71 8.51 11.40 22.98
CA LEU A 71 9.59 12.09 23.68
C LEU A 71 10.00 11.42 25.01
N VAL A 72 9.36 10.32 25.41
CA VAL A 72 9.71 9.57 26.61
C VAL A 72 10.91 8.66 26.32
N HIS A 73 11.95 8.75 27.13
CA HIS A 73 13.09 7.84 27.08
C HIS A 73 12.65 6.44 27.54
N TYR A 74 12.93 5.43 26.74
CA TYR A 74 12.66 4.03 27.09
C TYR A 74 13.91 3.18 26.90
N ARG A 75 14.03 2.15 27.74
CA ARG A 75 15.05 1.12 27.56
C ARG A 75 14.39 -0.08 26.90
N THR A 76 14.93 -0.51 25.77
CA THR A 76 14.57 -1.78 25.15
C THR A 76 15.32 -2.90 25.84
N GLU A 77 14.62 -3.81 26.49
CA GLU A 77 15.19 -5.12 26.83
C GLU A 77 15.18 -5.96 25.55
N LEU A 78 16.36 -6.08 24.94
CA LEU A 78 16.52 -7.00 23.81
C LEU A 78 16.50 -8.42 24.39
N GLY A 79 15.39 -9.14 24.23
CA GLY A 79 15.34 -10.56 24.52
C GLY A 79 16.43 -11.31 23.76
N ASP A 80 16.95 -12.36 24.36
CA ASP A 80 18.01 -13.21 23.79
C ASP A 80 17.46 -14.00 22.59
N VAL A 81 17.41 -13.36 21.42
CA VAL A 81 16.98 -14.02 20.18
C VAL A 81 18.17 -14.79 19.63
N GLN A 82 18.10 -16.12 19.67
CA GLN A 82 19.07 -16.97 18.97
C GLN A 82 19.13 -16.61 17.49
N LYS A 83 20.13 -15.80 17.13
CA LYS A 83 20.33 -15.32 15.74
C LYS A 83 21.15 -16.37 14.98
N ASP A 84 20.54 -17.04 14.01
CA ASP A 84 21.26 -17.77 12.98
C ASP A 84 21.91 -16.75 12.03
N ARG A 85 23.19 -16.40 12.30
CA ARG A 85 23.94 -15.38 11.53
C ARG A 85 23.99 -15.72 10.04
N VAL A 86 24.12 -16.99 9.68
CA VAL A 86 24.20 -17.40 8.26
C VAL A 86 22.89 -17.16 7.56
N LEU A 87 21.78 -17.54 8.19
CA LEU A 87 20.44 -17.31 7.64
C LEU A 87 20.12 -15.80 7.55
N LEU A 88 20.52 -15.02 8.55
CA LEU A 88 20.35 -13.57 8.54
C LEU A 88 21.13 -12.92 7.39
N ILE A 89 22.42 -13.29 7.21
CA ILE A 89 23.25 -12.75 6.13
C ILE A 89 22.71 -13.20 4.76
N ALA A 90 22.37 -14.48 4.59
CA ALA A 90 21.81 -14.98 3.34
C ALA A 90 20.50 -14.26 2.98
N SER A 91 19.60 -14.09 3.94
CA SER A 91 18.35 -13.32 3.73
C SER A 91 18.63 -11.87 3.39
N GLY A 92 19.57 -11.22 4.09
CA GLY A 92 19.98 -9.85 3.82
C GLY A 92 20.57 -9.67 2.42
N VAL A 93 21.43 -10.58 1.98
CA VAL A 93 22.01 -10.54 0.63
C VAL A 93 20.94 -10.74 -0.44
N VAL A 94 20.04 -11.72 -0.27
CA VAL A 94 18.96 -11.97 -1.23
C VAL A 94 18.05 -10.74 -1.34
N VAL A 95 17.67 -10.13 -0.23
CA VAL A 95 16.85 -8.91 -0.24
C VAL A 95 17.60 -7.73 -0.87
N ALA A 96 18.88 -7.56 -0.56
CA ALA A 96 19.70 -6.49 -1.13
C ALA A 96 19.90 -6.62 -2.65
N LEU A 97 19.89 -7.84 -3.19
CA LEU A 97 19.93 -8.08 -4.64
C LEU A 97 18.54 -7.98 -5.27
N LEU A 98 17.50 -8.39 -4.56
CA LEU A 98 16.13 -8.34 -5.05
C LEU A 98 15.67 -6.89 -5.26
N MET A 99 15.94 -5.96 -4.32
CA MET A 99 15.48 -4.59 -4.40
C MET A 99 15.89 -3.88 -5.72
N PRO A 100 17.17 -3.83 -6.13
CA PRO A 100 17.55 -3.24 -7.41
C PRO A 100 17.02 -4.02 -8.62
N SER A 101 16.86 -5.34 -8.53
CA SER A 101 16.33 -6.12 -9.64
C SER A 101 14.85 -5.85 -9.93
N LEU A 102 14.06 -5.47 -8.92
CA LEU A 102 12.66 -5.07 -9.09
C LEU A 102 12.48 -3.73 -9.81
N VAL A 103 13.53 -2.91 -9.86
CA VAL A 103 13.53 -1.60 -10.53
C VAL A 103 14.29 -1.64 -11.85
N SER A 104 14.87 -2.78 -12.22
CA SER A 104 15.70 -2.94 -13.42
C SER A 104 14.92 -3.02 -14.74
N GLY A 105 13.59 -3.08 -14.70
CA GLY A 105 12.73 -3.31 -15.87
C GLY A 105 12.55 -4.79 -16.26
N LEU A 106 13.09 -5.72 -15.46
CA LEU A 106 12.77 -7.14 -15.61
C LEU A 106 11.35 -7.41 -15.11
N GLU A 107 10.69 -8.41 -15.72
CA GLU A 107 9.41 -8.92 -15.23
C GLU A 107 9.51 -9.25 -13.73
N VAL A 108 8.70 -8.59 -12.90
CA VAL A 108 8.79 -8.64 -11.41
C VAL A 108 8.76 -10.06 -10.85
N TRP A 109 8.03 -10.97 -11.50
CA TRP A 109 7.92 -12.35 -11.05
C TRP A 109 9.23 -13.13 -11.16
N ILE A 110 10.12 -12.81 -12.13
CA ILE A 110 11.39 -13.52 -12.35
C ILE A 110 12.33 -13.39 -11.14
N PRO A 111 12.76 -12.16 -10.75
CA PRO A 111 13.64 -12.01 -9.59
C PRO A 111 12.97 -12.45 -8.29
N THR A 112 11.64 -12.30 -8.18
CA THR A 112 10.90 -12.72 -6.99
C THR A 112 10.89 -14.23 -6.80
N VAL A 113 10.64 -14.99 -7.88
CA VAL A 113 10.68 -16.46 -7.85
C VAL A 113 12.09 -16.95 -7.56
N ILE A 114 13.11 -16.37 -8.18
CA ILE A 114 14.52 -16.72 -7.92
C ILE A 114 14.84 -16.50 -6.43
N ALA A 115 14.50 -15.34 -5.88
CA ALA A 115 14.72 -15.02 -4.47
C ALA A 115 13.98 -15.99 -3.54
N ALA A 116 12.73 -16.33 -3.86
CA ALA A 116 11.92 -17.28 -3.09
C ALA A 116 12.53 -18.70 -3.12
N VAL A 117 13.00 -19.18 -4.26
CA VAL A 117 13.64 -20.50 -4.40
C VAL A 117 14.97 -20.55 -3.64
N VAL A 118 15.80 -19.51 -3.75
CA VAL A 118 17.08 -19.41 -3.04
C VAL A 118 16.85 -19.37 -1.53
N LEU A 119 15.97 -18.50 -1.02
CA LEU A 119 15.64 -18.44 0.40
C LEU A 119 15.00 -19.74 0.88
N GLY A 120 14.05 -20.30 0.12
CA GLY A 120 13.43 -21.58 0.41
C GLY A 120 14.46 -22.70 0.57
N GLY A 121 15.46 -22.76 -0.31
CA GLY A 121 16.58 -23.70 -0.22
C GLY A 121 17.40 -23.52 1.06
N PHE A 122 17.76 -22.30 1.42
CA PHE A 122 18.45 -22.03 2.68
C PHE A 122 17.64 -22.44 3.91
N PHE A 123 16.32 -22.13 3.91
CA PHE A 123 15.43 -22.51 5.01
C PHE A 123 15.19 -24.02 5.08
N LEU A 124 15.08 -24.71 3.94
CA LEU A 124 14.96 -26.16 3.89
C LEU A 124 16.12 -26.88 4.58
N VAL A 125 17.35 -26.38 4.36
CA VAL A 125 18.56 -26.97 4.92
C VAL A 125 18.72 -26.62 6.41
N ARG A 126 18.43 -25.37 6.82
CA ARG A 126 18.76 -24.89 8.17
C ARG A 126 17.60 -24.83 9.15
N ARG A 127 16.38 -24.61 8.68
CA ARG A 127 15.19 -24.36 9.51
C ARG A 127 13.91 -24.90 8.84
N ARG A 128 13.95 -26.17 8.42
CA ARG A 128 12.84 -26.82 7.70
C ARG A 128 11.47 -26.69 8.39
N SER A 129 11.46 -26.63 9.73
CA SER A 129 10.24 -26.49 10.53
C SER A 129 9.50 -25.16 10.31
N ILE A 130 10.17 -24.15 9.75
CA ILE A 130 9.57 -22.84 9.44
C ILE A 130 8.79 -22.93 8.12
N LEU A 131 9.22 -23.76 7.18
CA LEU A 131 8.55 -23.92 5.89
C LEU A 131 7.28 -24.75 6.07
N ARG A 132 6.16 -24.05 6.09
CA ARG A 132 4.82 -24.62 6.18
C ARG A 132 4.01 -24.18 4.97
N PHE A 133 3.12 -25.05 4.49
CA PHE A 133 2.20 -24.71 3.39
C PHE A 133 1.34 -23.46 3.68
N GLY A 134 1.06 -23.21 4.97
CA GLY A 134 0.38 -22.00 5.44
C GLY A 134 1.16 -20.68 5.27
N LEU A 135 2.43 -20.69 4.81
CA LEU A 135 3.14 -19.47 4.40
C LEU A 135 2.62 -18.92 3.08
N LEU A 136 1.99 -19.77 2.25
CA LEU A 136 1.34 -19.32 1.02
C LEU A 136 -0.02 -18.72 1.36
N PRO A 137 -0.27 -17.45 1.01
CA PRO A 137 -1.49 -16.76 1.38
C PRO A 137 -2.65 -17.12 0.45
N TRP A 138 -3.07 -18.39 0.42
CA TRP A 138 -4.12 -18.90 -0.46
C TRP A 138 -5.42 -18.13 -0.34
N GLN A 139 -5.74 -17.68 0.87
CA GLN A 139 -6.94 -16.87 1.13
C GLN A 139 -6.89 -15.55 0.37
N LEU A 140 -5.71 -14.91 0.30
CA LEU A 140 -5.53 -13.66 -0.46
C LEU A 140 -5.63 -13.91 -1.98
N VAL A 141 -5.08 -15.01 -2.48
CA VAL A 141 -5.18 -15.37 -3.91
C VAL A 141 -6.64 -15.62 -4.29
N LEU A 142 -7.38 -16.39 -3.50
CA LEU A 142 -8.80 -16.66 -3.75
C LEU A 142 -9.64 -15.38 -3.63
N LEU A 143 -9.37 -14.54 -2.62
CA LEU A 143 -10.06 -13.27 -2.44
C LEU A 143 -9.82 -12.35 -3.64
N ALA A 144 -8.55 -12.13 -4.04
CA ALA A 144 -8.21 -11.30 -5.18
C ALA A 144 -8.88 -11.81 -6.47
N SER A 145 -8.80 -13.13 -6.74
CA SER A 145 -9.45 -13.72 -7.91
C SER A 145 -10.96 -13.52 -7.90
N GLY A 146 -11.61 -13.67 -6.75
CA GLY A 146 -13.05 -13.43 -6.60
C GLY A 146 -13.41 -11.95 -6.82
N LEU A 147 -12.60 -11.03 -6.29
CA LEU A 147 -12.80 -9.59 -6.48
C LEU A 147 -12.65 -9.16 -7.94
N PHE A 148 -11.67 -9.69 -8.68
CA PHE A 148 -11.55 -9.45 -10.12
C PHE A 148 -12.84 -9.84 -10.88
N LEU A 149 -13.38 -11.03 -10.60
CA LEU A 149 -14.61 -11.50 -11.24
C LEU A 149 -15.83 -10.63 -10.88
N VAL A 150 -15.94 -10.21 -9.63
CA VAL A 150 -17.05 -9.35 -9.17
C VAL A 150 -16.98 -7.96 -9.82
N VAL A 151 -15.79 -7.37 -9.88
CA VAL A 151 -15.61 -6.05 -10.52
C VAL A 151 -15.91 -6.12 -12.01
N GLU A 152 -15.42 -7.15 -12.71
CA GLU A 152 -15.71 -7.37 -14.13
C GLU A 152 -17.21 -7.53 -14.39
N ALA A 153 -17.89 -8.32 -13.56
CA ALA A 153 -19.34 -8.44 -13.64
C ALA A 153 -20.06 -7.11 -13.38
N ALA A 154 -19.59 -6.31 -12.42
CA ALA A 154 -20.15 -5.00 -12.13
C ALA A 154 -19.93 -4.01 -13.29
N HIS A 155 -18.78 -4.05 -13.96
CA HIS A 155 -18.53 -3.26 -15.16
C HIS A 155 -19.48 -3.63 -16.30
N SER A 156 -19.75 -4.92 -16.52
CA SER A 156 -20.72 -5.36 -17.53
C SER A 156 -22.16 -4.92 -17.22
N LEU A 157 -22.46 -4.62 -15.94
CA LEU A 157 -23.75 -4.08 -15.48
C LEU A 157 -23.81 -2.55 -15.46
N GLY A 158 -22.78 -1.84 -15.96
CA GLY A 158 -22.77 -0.39 -16.11
C GLY A 158 -22.06 0.39 -15.00
N LEU A 159 -21.32 -0.28 -14.13
CA LEU A 159 -20.53 0.39 -13.08
C LEU A 159 -19.58 1.46 -13.67
N GLY A 160 -18.92 1.18 -14.79
CA GLY A 160 -18.02 2.11 -15.46
C GLY A 160 -18.70 3.43 -15.85
N MET A 161 -19.93 3.38 -16.36
CA MET A 161 -20.71 4.58 -16.72
C MET A 161 -21.03 5.41 -15.47
N LEU A 162 -21.45 4.77 -14.38
CA LEU A 162 -21.72 5.43 -13.11
C LEU A 162 -20.45 6.12 -12.57
N LEU A 163 -19.34 5.38 -12.51
CA LEU A 163 -18.05 5.88 -12.02
C LEU A 163 -17.53 7.05 -12.88
N THR A 164 -17.62 6.98 -14.20
CA THR A 164 -17.25 8.09 -15.10
C THR A 164 -18.09 9.34 -14.81
N THR A 165 -19.39 9.18 -14.61
CA THR A 165 -20.28 10.29 -14.28
C THR A 165 -19.92 10.93 -12.94
N ILE A 166 -19.59 10.14 -11.93
CA ILE A 166 -19.25 10.63 -10.59
C ILE A 166 -17.83 11.21 -10.56
N SER A 167 -16.87 10.60 -11.24
CA SER A 167 -15.45 11.00 -11.22
C SER A 167 -15.14 12.17 -12.15
N GLY A 168 -15.95 12.37 -13.20
CA GLY A 168 -15.68 13.34 -14.26
C GLY A 168 -14.51 12.89 -15.16
N THR A 169 -14.16 13.76 -16.12
CA THR A 169 -13.12 13.45 -17.15
C THR A 169 -12.04 14.53 -17.27
N GLY A 170 -12.07 15.57 -16.43
CA GLY A 170 -11.12 16.69 -16.50
C GLY A 170 -9.75 16.37 -15.91
N HIS A 171 -8.77 17.24 -16.23
CA HIS A 171 -7.39 17.18 -15.73
C HIS A 171 -7.03 18.34 -14.81
N ASP A 172 -7.95 19.28 -14.63
CA ASP A 172 -7.78 20.38 -13.70
C ASP A 172 -7.70 19.87 -12.24
N PRO A 173 -7.10 20.63 -11.32
CA PRO A 173 -6.91 20.18 -9.94
C PRO A 173 -8.19 19.74 -9.24
N LEU A 174 -9.34 20.38 -9.55
CA LEU A 174 -10.62 20.01 -8.95
C LEU A 174 -11.13 18.66 -9.48
N SER A 175 -10.98 18.41 -10.77
CA SER A 175 -11.35 17.13 -11.40
C SER A 175 -10.49 15.97 -10.87
N LEU A 176 -9.18 16.18 -10.69
CA LEU A 176 -8.29 15.19 -10.08
C LEU A 176 -8.64 14.95 -8.61
N LEU A 177 -8.95 15.99 -7.84
CA LEU A 177 -9.41 15.86 -6.45
C LEU A 177 -10.73 15.09 -6.35
N ARG A 178 -11.66 15.35 -7.28
CA ARG A 178 -12.92 14.62 -7.36
C ARG A 178 -12.68 13.13 -7.62
N LEU A 179 -11.82 12.79 -8.57
CA LEU A 179 -11.47 11.40 -8.88
C LEU A 179 -10.78 10.71 -7.70
N ALA A 180 -9.77 11.36 -7.09
CA ALA A 180 -9.09 10.83 -5.91
C ALA A 180 -10.04 10.68 -4.70
N GLY A 181 -11.00 11.60 -4.54
CA GLY A 181 -12.03 11.51 -3.51
C GLY A 181 -12.98 10.33 -3.73
N VAL A 182 -13.44 10.11 -4.96
CA VAL A 182 -14.25 8.93 -5.32
C VAL A 182 -13.46 7.65 -5.06
N ALA A 183 -12.18 7.61 -5.44
CA ALA A 183 -11.30 6.48 -5.20
C ALA A 183 -11.10 6.19 -3.70
N THR A 184 -10.93 7.24 -2.88
CA THR A 184 -10.85 7.14 -1.42
C THR A 184 -12.12 6.52 -0.83
N ILE A 185 -13.29 7.09 -1.18
CA ILE A 185 -14.57 6.58 -0.68
C ILE A 185 -14.80 5.13 -1.11
N SER A 186 -14.46 4.80 -2.35
CA SER A 186 -14.58 3.43 -2.85
C SER A 186 -13.68 2.45 -2.09
N ALA A 187 -12.41 2.82 -1.84
CA ALA A 187 -11.47 1.99 -1.08
C ALA A 187 -11.95 1.77 0.36
N ASP A 188 -12.42 2.82 1.02
CA ASP A 188 -12.95 2.71 2.38
C ASP A 188 -14.29 1.96 2.46
N ALA A 189 -15.03 1.87 1.36
CA ALA A 189 -16.27 1.10 1.29
C ALA A 189 -16.03 -0.40 1.08
N ILE A 190 -15.10 -0.79 0.18
CA ILE A 190 -14.97 -2.18 -0.28
C ILE A 190 -13.57 -2.79 -0.17
N ASP A 191 -12.50 -2.05 -0.13
CA ASP A 191 -11.08 -2.38 -0.13
C ASP A 191 -10.36 -1.69 -1.31
N ASN A 192 -9.06 -1.42 -1.18
CA ASN A 192 -8.27 -0.66 -2.16
C ASN A 192 -8.13 -1.36 -3.51
N LEU A 193 -7.98 -2.69 -3.52
CA LEU A 193 -7.78 -3.43 -4.77
C LEU A 193 -9.03 -3.44 -5.65
N PRO A 194 -10.23 -3.84 -5.19
CA PRO A 194 -11.44 -3.76 -6.01
C PRO A 194 -11.82 -2.32 -6.36
N ALA A 195 -11.56 -1.34 -5.50
CA ALA A 195 -11.77 0.07 -5.81
C ALA A 195 -10.87 0.54 -6.96
N TYR A 196 -9.59 0.13 -6.95
CA TYR A 196 -8.66 0.39 -8.05
C TYR A 196 -9.17 -0.21 -9.35
N LEU A 197 -9.49 -1.52 -9.37
CA LEU A 197 -9.98 -2.23 -10.55
C LEU A 197 -11.26 -1.63 -11.13
N ALA A 198 -12.13 -1.11 -10.26
CA ALA A 198 -13.35 -0.45 -10.69
C ALA A 198 -13.08 0.93 -11.35
N LEU A 199 -12.05 1.65 -10.92
CA LEU A 199 -11.76 3.02 -11.35
C LEU A 199 -10.65 3.13 -12.41
N GLU A 200 -9.81 2.12 -12.56
CA GLU A 200 -8.72 2.09 -13.53
C GLU A 200 -9.22 2.35 -14.96
N PRO A 201 -10.27 1.66 -15.49
CA PRO A 201 -10.77 1.92 -16.83
C PRO A 201 -11.37 3.33 -17.03
N VAL A 202 -11.75 3.97 -15.92
CA VAL A 202 -12.34 5.34 -15.90
C VAL A 202 -11.26 6.42 -15.88
N ALA A 203 -10.03 6.08 -15.48
CA ALA A 203 -8.93 7.03 -15.41
C ALA A 203 -8.56 7.58 -16.81
N GLY A 204 -8.34 6.71 -17.78
CA GLY A 204 -8.15 7.06 -19.20
C GLY A 204 -6.76 7.60 -19.56
N ASP A 205 -5.96 8.06 -18.61
CA ASP A 205 -4.61 8.58 -18.82
C ASP A 205 -3.72 8.45 -17.58
N PRO A 206 -2.38 8.58 -17.70
CA PRO A 206 -1.44 8.37 -16.61
C PRO A 206 -1.67 9.26 -15.38
N VAL A 207 -1.97 10.55 -15.58
CA VAL A 207 -2.12 11.51 -14.45
C VAL A 207 -3.36 11.18 -13.63
N ARG A 208 -4.45 10.89 -14.30
CA ARG A 208 -5.70 10.47 -13.65
C ARG A 208 -5.56 9.11 -12.97
N LEU A 209 -4.80 8.18 -13.58
CA LEU A 209 -4.52 6.89 -12.97
C LEU A 209 -3.72 7.05 -11.66
N ILE A 210 -2.75 7.97 -11.61
CA ILE A 210 -2.04 8.30 -10.38
C ILE A 210 -2.98 8.95 -9.35
N ALA A 211 -3.95 9.76 -9.78
CA ALA A 211 -4.96 10.30 -8.85
C ALA A 211 -5.84 9.18 -8.26
N VAL A 212 -6.19 8.15 -9.04
CA VAL A 212 -6.84 6.92 -8.53
C VAL A 212 -5.95 6.23 -7.50
N LEU A 213 -4.65 6.02 -7.80
CA LEU A 213 -3.70 5.40 -6.87
C LEU A 213 -3.57 6.18 -5.56
N ILE A 214 -3.52 7.52 -5.61
CA ILE A 214 -3.55 8.35 -4.41
C ILE A 214 -4.82 8.05 -3.59
N GLY A 215 -5.97 8.05 -4.22
CA GLY A 215 -7.24 7.78 -3.55
C GLY A 215 -7.28 6.41 -2.89
N VAL A 216 -6.95 5.34 -3.63
CA VAL A 216 -7.09 3.97 -3.12
C VAL A 216 -5.99 3.57 -2.13
N ASN A 217 -4.78 4.10 -2.24
CA ASN A 217 -3.67 3.73 -1.35
C ASN A 217 -3.54 4.69 -0.17
N VAL A 218 -3.55 6.01 -0.45
CA VAL A 218 -3.37 7.04 0.59
C VAL A 218 -4.68 7.28 1.34
N GLY A 219 -5.82 7.15 0.66
CA GLY A 219 -7.14 7.34 1.24
C GLY A 219 -7.58 6.20 2.16
N SER A 220 -7.05 4.99 2.00
CA SER A 220 -7.45 3.77 2.73
C SER A 220 -6.99 3.74 4.20
N LEU A 221 -7.15 4.85 4.92
CA LEU A 221 -6.76 5.00 6.34
C LEU A 221 -7.95 5.08 7.29
N ILE A 222 -9.19 5.12 6.77
CA ILE A 222 -10.38 5.40 7.58
C ILE A 222 -10.98 4.09 8.10
N THR A 223 -11.21 3.12 7.20
CA THR A 223 -11.82 1.86 7.60
C THR A 223 -10.81 0.72 7.72
N PRO A 224 -11.03 -0.23 8.63
CA PRO A 224 -10.12 -1.36 8.82
C PRO A 224 -9.96 -2.25 7.59
N TRP A 225 -11.03 -2.38 6.81
CA TRP A 225 -11.08 -3.23 5.62
C TRP A 225 -10.66 -2.52 4.33
N ALA A 226 -10.35 -1.23 4.39
CA ALA A 226 -9.91 -0.46 3.22
C ALA A 226 -8.58 -0.96 2.63
N SER A 227 -7.84 -1.79 3.35
CA SER A 227 -6.59 -2.38 2.89
C SER A 227 -6.31 -3.71 3.58
N LEU A 228 -5.93 -4.72 2.79
CA LEU A 228 -5.46 -6.00 3.30
C LEU A 228 -4.26 -5.86 4.25
N ALA A 229 -3.39 -4.87 4.03
CA ALA A 229 -2.28 -4.57 4.92
C ALA A 229 -2.77 -4.20 6.33
N THR A 230 -3.85 -3.45 6.44
CA THR A 230 -4.47 -3.07 7.72
C THR A 230 -5.04 -4.28 8.45
N LEU A 231 -5.71 -5.19 7.75
CA LEU A 231 -6.25 -6.42 8.34
C LEU A 231 -5.13 -7.34 8.85
N LEU A 232 -4.09 -7.56 8.03
CA LEU A 232 -2.93 -8.37 8.42
C LEU A 232 -2.17 -7.76 9.60
N TRP A 233 -2.00 -6.45 9.62
CA TRP A 233 -1.39 -5.73 10.73
C TRP A 233 -2.18 -5.92 12.03
N HIS A 234 -3.50 -5.79 11.99
CA HIS A 234 -4.36 -5.99 13.15
C HIS A 234 -4.27 -7.42 13.70
N ASP A 235 -4.27 -8.42 12.82
CA ASP A 235 -4.12 -9.82 13.25
C ASP A 235 -2.77 -10.06 13.94
N ARG A 236 -1.70 -9.41 13.46
CA ARG A 236 -0.37 -9.49 14.10
C ARG A 236 -0.35 -8.80 15.46
N LEU A 237 -1.01 -7.66 15.62
CA LEU A 237 -1.10 -6.99 16.92
C LEU A 237 -1.89 -7.81 17.93
N ARG A 238 -3.00 -8.41 17.52
CA ARG A 238 -3.78 -9.30 18.40
C ARG A 238 -2.96 -10.52 18.84
N ALA A 239 -2.13 -11.08 17.99
CA ALA A 239 -1.21 -12.16 18.31
C ALA A 239 -0.12 -11.74 19.33
N LEU A 240 0.08 -10.43 19.54
CA LEU A 240 1.00 -9.83 20.50
C LEU A 240 0.27 -9.23 21.72
N ASP A 241 -1.03 -9.54 21.90
CA ASP A 241 -1.89 -8.99 22.94
C ASP A 241 -1.98 -7.45 22.92
N VAL A 242 -1.82 -6.83 21.74
CA VAL A 242 -1.98 -5.39 21.54
C VAL A 242 -3.32 -5.12 20.88
N GLU A 243 -4.24 -4.54 21.64
CA GLU A 243 -5.55 -4.13 21.12
C GLU A 243 -5.56 -2.65 20.74
N ILE A 244 -6.07 -2.35 19.54
CA ILE A 244 -6.30 -0.99 19.08
C ILE A 244 -7.78 -0.84 18.75
N SER A 245 -8.41 0.16 19.36
CA SER A 245 -9.80 0.48 19.09
C SER A 245 -9.99 0.95 17.64
N TRP A 246 -10.85 0.28 16.89
CA TRP A 246 -11.22 0.65 15.52
C TRP A 246 -11.82 2.06 15.44
N GLY A 247 -12.56 2.49 16.44
CA GLY A 247 -13.09 3.85 16.51
C GLY A 247 -11.97 4.89 16.57
N ARG A 248 -10.90 4.64 17.32
CA ARG A 248 -9.73 5.53 17.38
C ARG A 248 -8.95 5.52 16.07
N TYR A 249 -8.79 4.35 15.46
CA TYR A 249 -8.18 4.21 14.13
C TYR A 249 -8.94 5.06 13.09
N ALA A 250 -10.26 4.85 12.98
CA ALA A 250 -11.11 5.56 12.04
C ALA A 250 -11.14 7.07 12.28
N LEU A 251 -11.19 7.52 13.53
CA LEU A 251 -11.19 8.95 13.86
C LEU A 251 -9.90 9.63 13.41
N LEU A 252 -8.75 9.01 13.61
CA LEU A 252 -7.47 9.53 13.15
C LEU A 252 -7.39 9.48 11.62
N GLY A 253 -7.87 8.41 11.00
CA GLY A 253 -7.95 8.25 9.56
C GLY A 253 -8.83 9.31 8.89
N LEU A 254 -9.99 9.64 9.49
CA LEU A 254 -10.89 10.70 9.00
C LEU A 254 -10.24 12.08 8.95
N ILE A 255 -9.19 12.31 9.71
CA ILE A 255 -8.41 13.54 9.64
C ILE A 255 -7.27 13.39 8.63
N ALA A 256 -6.53 12.28 8.71
CA ALA A 256 -5.31 12.08 7.95
C ALA A 256 -5.57 11.83 6.45
N ALA A 257 -6.56 11.00 6.12
CA ALA A 257 -6.84 10.64 4.72
C ALA A 257 -7.25 11.86 3.89
N PRO A 258 -8.27 12.67 4.26
CA PRO A 258 -8.65 13.82 3.45
C PRO A 258 -7.53 14.85 3.27
N VAL A 259 -6.77 15.13 4.33
CA VAL A 259 -5.65 16.08 4.27
C VAL A 259 -4.56 15.56 3.35
N THR A 260 -4.16 14.31 3.51
CA THR A 260 -3.07 13.71 2.72
C THR A 260 -3.47 13.54 1.26
N VAL A 261 -4.66 13.02 0.99
CA VAL A 261 -5.19 12.85 -0.38
C VAL A 261 -5.29 14.20 -1.09
N THR A 262 -5.82 15.21 -0.42
CA THR A 262 -5.92 16.56 -1.00
C THR A 262 -4.54 17.12 -1.37
N LEU A 263 -3.60 17.11 -0.43
CA LEU A 263 -2.27 17.66 -0.67
C LEU A 263 -1.48 16.85 -1.71
N ALA A 264 -1.57 15.51 -1.69
CA ALA A 264 -0.91 14.65 -2.66
C ALA A 264 -1.46 14.85 -4.08
N THR A 265 -2.80 14.97 -4.22
CA THR A 265 -3.45 15.21 -5.52
C THR A 265 -3.13 16.62 -6.04
N LEU A 266 -3.12 17.64 -5.19
CA LEU A 266 -2.66 18.98 -5.60
C LEU A 266 -1.18 18.96 -6.01
N GLY A 267 -0.33 18.25 -5.25
CA GLY A 267 1.08 18.05 -5.61
C GLY A 267 1.25 17.37 -6.97
N LEU A 268 0.41 16.37 -7.29
CA LEU A 268 0.36 15.77 -8.62
C LEU A 268 -0.02 16.79 -9.70
N ALA A 269 -1.10 17.54 -9.49
CA ALA A 269 -1.58 18.54 -10.46
C ALA A 269 -0.51 19.61 -10.77
N PHE A 270 0.19 20.11 -9.76
CA PHE A 270 1.25 21.10 -9.93
C PHE A 270 2.54 20.54 -10.52
N ALA A 271 2.85 19.27 -10.30
CA ALA A 271 4.03 18.64 -10.88
C ALA A 271 3.89 18.32 -12.37
N GLN A 272 2.65 18.29 -12.88
CA GLN A 272 2.33 17.98 -14.28
C GLN A 272 1.92 19.22 -15.09
N SER A 273 1.81 20.39 -14.46
CA SER A 273 1.58 21.68 -15.13
C SER A 273 2.89 22.30 -15.61
#